data_2aa7d7c1b9a0a8aee15cba2ba01b0628
#
_entry.id   2aa7d7c1b9a0a8aee15cba2ba01b0628
#
_cell.length_a   1.000
_cell.length_b   1.000
_cell.length_c   1.000
_cell.angle_alpha   90.00
_cell.angle_beta   90.00
_cell.angle_gamma   90.00
#
_symmetry.space_group_name_H-M   'P 1'
#
loop_
_entity.id
_entity.type
_entity.pdbx_description
1 polymer ?
#
loop_
_entity_poly.entity_id
_entity_poly.type
_entity_poly.pdbx_seq_one_letter_code
_entity_poly.pdbx_strand_id
1 'polypeptide(L)'
;GMMTDTGGFTYNSNRPEIFFIISQLLTKGINKDKIYRNVFNNYSLWRLRLMGYVMYTKLNVFAEYHAAYFTLTRRDLKHFHFMKGDAEGLVNMPLQIKGMKLSISLREDTEKPDTIWVSLRSVDDFPCNKMAEKYFNGGGHLNASGGHLNCTMDEAEMLVNKAIREFRW
;
A
#
# COMPACT_ATOMS: atom_id res chain seq x y z
N GLY A 1 16.96 2.73 -6.20
CA GLY A 1 18.13 2.17 -5.54
C GLY A 1 17.94 2.01 -4.04
N MET A 2 19.04 1.94 -3.28
CA MET A 2 19.05 1.57 -1.85
C MET A 2 17.97 2.28 -1.00
N MET A 3 17.78 3.58 -1.19
CA MET A 3 16.79 4.36 -0.44
C MET A 3 15.34 3.96 -0.76
N THR A 4 15.03 3.63 -2.01
CA THR A 4 13.69 3.15 -2.40
C THR A 4 13.42 1.73 -1.92
N ASP A 5 14.44 0.86 -1.99
CA ASP A 5 14.31 -0.56 -1.66
C ASP A 5 14.20 -0.80 -0.14
N THR A 6 14.59 0.20 0.63
CA THR A 6 14.52 0.18 2.11
C THR A 6 13.47 1.14 2.68
N GLY A 7 12.65 1.76 1.84
CA GLY A 7 11.68 2.77 2.29
C GLY A 7 12.31 3.90 3.10
N GLY A 8 13.43 4.46 2.63
CA GLY A 8 14.16 5.47 3.38
C GLY A 8 14.86 4.91 4.62
N PHE A 9 15.26 3.64 4.59
CA PHE A 9 15.93 2.92 5.67
C PHE A 9 15.01 2.57 6.87
N THR A 10 13.73 2.39 6.61
CA THR A 10 12.75 2.00 7.62
C THR A 10 12.47 0.49 7.65
N TYR A 11 12.80 -0.23 6.59
CA TYR A 11 12.72 -1.70 6.52
C TYR A 11 13.86 -2.27 5.67
N ASN A 12 14.13 -3.57 5.80
CA ASN A 12 15.23 -4.28 5.11
C ASN A 12 16.59 -3.59 5.23
N SER A 13 16.83 -2.86 6.32
CA SER A 13 18.02 -2.04 6.51
C SER A 13 18.78 -2.32 7.82
N ASN A 14 18.52 -3.45 8.48
CA ASN A 14 19.19 -3.83 9.74
C ASN A 14 20.62 -4.37 9.55
N ARG A 15 21.18 -4.26 8.35
CA ARG A 15 22.54 -4.71 8.02
C ARG A 15 23.52 -3.54 8.14
N PRO A 16 24.59 -3.65 8.96
CA PRO A 16 25.56 -2.56 9.16
C PRO A 16 26.21 -2.08 7.85
N GLU A 17 26.40 -2.98 6.88
CA GLU A 17 27.03 -2.67 5.59
C GLU A 17 26.27 -1.59 4.81
N ILE A 18 24.94 -1.52 4.96
CA ILE A 18 24.10 -0.49 4.33
C ILE A 18 24.53 0.90 4.80
N PHE A 19 24.69 1.07 6.11
CA PHE A 19 25.07 2.35 6.71
C PHE A 19 26.53 2.69 6.44
N PHE A 20 27.40 1.68 6.35
CA PHE A 20 28.79 1.88 5.91
C PHE A 20 28.84 2.41 4.47
N ILE A 21 28.09 1.82 3.54
CA ILE A 21 28.01 2.29 2.15
C ILE A 21 27.47 3.73 2.10
N ILE A 22 26.44 4.04 2.88
CA ILE A 22 25.89 5.40 2.97
C ILE A 22 26.95 6.39 3.46
N SER A 23 27.70 6.03 4.49
CA SER A 23 28.81 6.84 5.01
C SER A 23 29.83 7.14 3.91
N GLN A 24 30.26 6.11 3.15
CA GLN A 24 31.19 6.29 2.03
C GLN A 24 30.62 7.18 0.92
N LEU A 25 29.33 7.06 0.63
CA LEU A 25 28.66 7.92 -0.36
C LEU A 25 28.62 9.39 0.10
N LEU A 26 28.38 9.63 1.38
CA LEU A 26 28.40 10.98 1.96
C LEU A 26 29.78 11.63 1.84
N THR A 27 30.87 10.89 2.02
CA THR A 27 32.24 11.40 1.79
C THR A 27 32.50 11.80 0.35
N LYS A 28 31.73 11.24 -0.62
CA LYS A 28 31.77 11.62 -2.04
C LYS A 28 30.90 12.85 -2.36
N GLY A 29 30.32 13.50 -1.35
CA GLY A 29 29.55 14.73 -1.50
C GLY A 29 28.10 14.56 -1.97
N ILE A 30 27.52 13.36 -1.87
CA ILE A 30 26.09 13.24 -2.17
C ILE A 30 25.26 14.01 -1.15
N ASN A 31 24.19 14.67 -1.63
CA ASN A 31 23.20 15.31 -0.78
C ASN A 31 22.04 14.33 -0.50
N LYS A 32 22.16 13.57 0.58
CA LYS A 32 21.19 12.57 1.02
C LYS A 32 19.80 13.19 1.22
N ASP A 33 19.73 14.35 1.82
CA ASP A 33 18.44 15.01 2.15
C ASP A 33 17.71 15.50 0.90
N LYS A 34 18.46 15.98 -0.10
CA LYS A 34 17.89 16.33 -1.41
C LYS A 34 17.37 15.07 -2.12
N ILE A 35 18.10 13.97 -2.07
CA ILE A 35 17.66 12.67 -2.65
C ILE A 35 16.38 12.21 -1.95
N TYR A 36 16.36 12.21 -0.61
CA TYR A 36 15.17 11.82 0.17
C TYR A 36 13.95 12.65 -0.20
N ARG A 37 14.09 13.97 -0.21
CA ARG A 37 13.01 14.90 -0.57
C ARG A 37 12.49 14.66 -1.98
N ASN A 38 13.36 14.43 -2.94
CA ASN A 38 12.95 14.19 -4.33
C ASN A 38 12.25 12.83 -4.52
N VAL A 39 12.58 11.84 -3.69
CA VAL A 39 12.00 10.50 -3.77
C VAL A 39 10.70 10.40 -2.97
N PHE A 40 10.67 10.91 -1.74
CA PHE A 40 9.57 10.66 -0.80
C PHE A 40 8.67 11.88 -0.54
N ASN A 41 9.17 13.11 -0.80
CA ASN A 41 8.45 14.34 -0.50
C ASN A 41 8.20 15.17 -1.77
N ASN A 42 7.82 14.51 -2.87
CA ASN A 42 7.54 15.13 -4.15
C ASN A 42 6.14 14.76 -4.67
N TYR A 43 5.14 14.92 -3.81
CA TYR A 43 3.77 14.59 -4.16
C TYR A 43 3.03 15.80 -4.73
N SER A 44 2.13 15.55 -5.69
CA SER A 44 1.18 16.55 -6.14
C SER A 44 0.19 16.92 -5.03
N LEU A 45 -0.36 18.14 -5.10
CA LEU A 45 -1.45 18.54 -4.21
C LEU A 45 -2.64 17.56 -4.26
N TRP A 46 -2.95 17.08 -5.44
CA TRP A 46 -4.07 16.14 -5.64
C TRP A 46 -3.82 14.79 -4.99
N ARG A 47 -2.59 14.27 -5.08
CA ARG A 47 -2.20 13.06 -4.36
C ARG A 47 -2.35 13.23 -2.84
N LEU A 48 -1.90 14.35 -2.27
CA LEU A 48 -2.05 14.60 -0.84
C LEU A 48 -3.52 14.72 -0.41
N ARG A 49 -4.35 15.38 -1.24
CA ARG A 49 -5.79 15.45 -1.00
C ARG A 49 -6.47 14.08 -1.08
N LEU A 50 -6.09 13.25 -2.06
CA LEU A 50 -6.57 11.88 -2.19
C LEU A 50 -6.21 11.05 -0.94
N MET A 51 -4.96 11.16 -0.47
CA MET A 51 -4.51 10.48 0.75
C MET A 51 -5.36 10.88 1.96
N GLY A 52 -5.57 12.18 2.18
CA GLY A 52 -6.42 12.68 3.26
C GLY A 52 -7.87 12.21 3.14
N TYR A 53 -8.44 12.25 1.95
CA TYR A 53 -9.79 11.77 1.68
C TYR A 53 -9.94 10.28 1.97
N VAL A 54 -9.00 9.46 1.51
CA VAL A 54 -9.03 8.01 1.74
C VAL A 54 -8.96 7.70 3.22
N MET A 55 -8.02 8.31 3.94
CA MET A 55 -7.84 8.05 5.37
C MET A 55 -9.02 8.54 6.22
N TYR A 56 -9.64 9.64 5.86
CA TYR A 56 -10.77 10.20 6.62
C TYR A 56 -12.13 9.58 6.24
N THR A 57 -12.36 9.36 4.94
CA THR A 57 -13.71 9.05 4.43
C THR A 57 -13.87 7.58 4.03
N LYS A 58 -12.81 6.95 3.50
CA LYS A 58 -12.91 5.62 2.86
C LYS A 58 -12.34 4.48 3.69
N LEU A 59 -11.58 4.80 4.73
CA LEU A 59 -10.93 3.79 5.54
C LEU A 59 -11.94 3.04 6.43
N ASN A 60 -11.96 1.72 6.28
CA ASN A 60 -12.70 0.79 7.11
C ASN A 60 -11.73 0.03 8.02
N VAL A 61 -11.92 0.11 9.33
CA VAL A 61 -11.03 -0.49 10.33
C VAL A 61 -11.73 -1.65 11.03
N PHE A 62 -11.05 -2.79 11.07
CA PHE A 62 -11.45 -4.02 11.77
C PHE A 62 -10.44 -4.29 12.89
N ALA A 63 -10.57 -3.54 13.99
CA ALA A 63 -9.61 -3.56 15.09
C ALA A 63 -9.41 -4.97 15.68
N GLU A 64 -10.48 -5.73 15.86
CA GLU A 64 -10.46 -7.12 16.35
C GLU A 64 -9.72 -8.11 15.44
N TYR A 65 -9.60 -7.79 14.13
CA TYR A 65 -8.88 -8.59 13.14
C TYR A 65 -7.52 -7.97 12.78
N HIS A 66 -7.13 -6.88 13.42
CA HIS A 66 -5.90 -6.15 13.10
C HIS A 66 -5.78 -5.78 11.61
N ALA A 67 -6.90 -5.50 10.96
CA ALA A 67 -7.01 -5.27 9.53
C ALA A 67 -7.73 -3.97 9.20
N ALA A 68 -7.36 -3.38 8.08
CA ALA A 68 -8.09 -2.25 7.51
C ALA A 68 -8.16 -2.38 5.98
N TYR A 69 -9.20 -1.81 5.38
CA TYR A 69 -9.26 -1.66 3.93
C TYR A 69 -9.86 -0.31 3.54
N PHE A 70 -9.63 0.09 2.32
CA PHE A 70 -10.27 1.24 1.69
C PHE A 70 -10.55 0.99 0.21
N THR A 71 -11.46 1.78 -0.34
CA THR A 71 -11.86 1.70 -1.74
C THR A 71 -11.54 2.98 -2.49
N LEU A 72 -11.22 2.84 -3.79
CA LEU A 72 -11.04 3.93 -4.75
C LEU A 72 -11.89 3.65 -5.97
N THR A 73 -13.00 4.38 -6.10
CA THR A 73 -13.87 4.30 -7.27
C THR A 73 -13.33 5.16 -8.42
N ARG A 74 -13.78 4.91 -9.65
CA ARG A 74 -13.47 5.78 -10.81
C ARG A 74 -13.87 7.22 -10.56
N ARG A 75 -14.99 7.43 -9.83
CA ARG A 75 -15.44 8.76 -9.43
C ARG A 75 -14.41 9.45 -8.53
N ASP A 76 -13.87 8.72 -7.55
CA ASP A 76 -12.83 9.25 -6.66
C ASP A 76 -11.55 9.56 -7.46
N LEU A 77 -11.12 8.64 -8.31
CA LEU A 77 -9.93 8.81 -9.16
C LEU A 77 -10.06 10.05 -10.07
N LYS A 78 -11.22 10.22 -10.70
CA LYS A 78 -11.50 11.39 -11.53
C LYS A 78 -11.53 12.69 -10.73
N HIS A 79 -12.18 12.67 -9.56
CA HIS A 79 -12.30 13.84 -8.68
C HIS A 79 -10.94 14.38 -8.23
N PHE A 80 -10.02 13.47 -7.92
CA PHE A 80 -8.67 13.82 -7.45
C PHE A 80 -7.63 13.89 -8.58
N HIS A 81 -8.04 13.94 -9.84
CA HIS A 81 -7.13 14.00 -11.00
C HIS A 81 -6.02 12.94 -10.91
N PHE A 82 -6.41 11.71 -10.56
CA PHE A 82 -5.51 10.60 -10.32
C PHE A 82 -4.57 10.34 -11.50
N MET A 83 -3.29 10.25 -11.20
CA MET A 83 -2.25 9.87 -12.15
C MET A 83 -1.63 8.54 -11.76
N LYS A 84 -1.10 7.82 -12.74
CA LYS A 84 -0.37 6.56 -12.48
C LYS A 84 0.76 6.83 -11.48
N GLY A 85 0.77 6.08 -10.38
CA GLY A 85 1.70 6.27 -9.27
C GLY A 85 1.09 6.92 -8.02
N ASP A 86 -0.03 7.64 -8.14
CA ASP A 86 -0.64 8.31 -6.98
C ASP A 86 -1.15 7.35 -5.90
N ALA A 87 -1.50 6.11 -6.27
CA ALA A 87 -1.88 5.08 -5.31
C ALA A 87 -0.66 4.37 -4.67
N GLU A 88 0.54 4.64 -5.17
CA GLU A 88 1.74 3.97 -4.65
C GLU A 88 2.00 4.40 -3.20
N GLY A 89 2.17 3.42 -2.33
CA GLY A 89 2.36 3.64 -0.89
C GLY A 89 1.08 3.94 -0.11
N LEU A 90 -0.03 4.29 -0.76
CA LEU A 90 -1.29 4.58 -0.07
C LEU A 90 -1.79 3.39 0.75
N VAL A 91 -1.66 2.18 0.23
CA VAL A 91 -2.02 0.93 0.92
C VAL A 91 -1.16 0.66 2.18
N ASN A 92 -0.01 1.30 2.32
CA ASN A 92 0.83 1.16 3.53
C ASN A 92 0.36 2.06 4.68
N MET A 93 -0.40 3.11 4.41
CA MET A 93 -0.78 4.11 5.43
C MET A 93 -1.56 3.52 6.60
N PRO A 94 -2.56 2.64 6.38
CA PRO A 94 -3.30 2.04 7.50
C PRO A 94 -2.44 1.20 8.45
N LEU A 95 -1.29 0.67 7.98
CA LEU A 95 -0.36 -0.08 8.82
C LEU A 95 0.35 0.79 9.88
N GLN A 96 0.24 2.13 9.78
CA GLN A 96 0.72 3.06 10.80
C GLN A 96 -0.22 3.15 12.02
N ILE A 97 -1.43 2.62 11.91
CA ILE A 97 -2.36 2.52 13.04
C ILE A 97 -1.81 1.47 14.02
N LYS A 98 -1.70 1.85 15.29
CA LYS A 98 -1.18 0.96 16.33
C LYS A 98 -1.92 -0.38 16.36
N GLY A 99 -1.17 -1.47 16.25
CA GLY A 99 -1.69 -2.85 16.28
C GLY A 99 -2.21 -3.36 14.94
N MET A 100 -2.20 -2.55 13.88
CA MET A 100 -2.64 -3.00 12.56
C MET A 100 -1.61 -3.93 11.92
N LYS A 101 -2.07 -5.06 11.37
CA LYS A 101 -1.22 -6.07 10.71
C LYS A 101 -1.49 -6.22 9.22
N LEU A 102 -2.69 -5.89 8.76
CA LEU A 102 -3.10 -6.03 7.36
C LEU A 102 -3.75 -4.74 6.86
N SER A 103 -3.38 -4.36 5.66
CA SER A 103 -4.04 -3.30 4.89
C SER A 103 -4.35 -3.77 3.48
N ILE A 104 -5.58 -3.51 3.02
CA ILE A 104 -6.06 -3.86 1.69
C ILE A 104 -6.58 -2.60 0.99
N SER A 105 -6.22 -2.42 -0.27
CA SER A 105 -6.85 -1.42 -1.12
C SER A 105 -7.59 -2.08 -2.28
N LEU A 106 -8.81 -1.64 -2.52
CA LEU A 106 -9.61 -1.97 -3.69
C LEU A 106 -9.67 -0.74 -4.60
N ARG A 107 -9.30 -0.90 -5.85
CA ARG A 107 -9.31 0.21 -6.82
C ARG A 107 -9.94 -0.22 -8.13
N GLU A 108 -10.98 0.49 -8.56
CA GLU A 108 -11.52 0.29 -9.90
C GLU A 108 -10.48 0.57 -10.97
N ASP A 109 -10.47 -0.27 -11.99
CA ASP A 109 -9.66 -0.02 -13.19
C ASP A 109 -10.23 1.19 -13.94
N THR A 110 -9.37 2.06 -14.46
CA THR A 110 -9.79 3.29 -15.15
C THR A 110 -10.31 3.04 -16.56
N GLU A 111 -9.93 1.92 -17.18
CA GLU A 111 -10.24 1.59 -18.58
C GLU A 111 -11.18 0.38 -18.70
N LYS A 112 -10.98 -0.64 -17.84
CA LYS A 112 -11.74 -1.89 -17.89
C LYS A 112 -12.91 -1.85 -16.92
N PRO A 113 -14.17 -1.92 -17.41
CA PRO A 113 -15.33 -2.04 -16.52
C PRO A 113 -15.24 -3.34 -15.71
N ASP A 114 -15.87 -3.33 -14.55
CA ASP A 114 -15.99 -4.49 -13.64
C ASP A 114 -14.63 -5.15 -13.27
N THR A 115 -13.55 -4.38 -13.34
CA THR A 115 -12.24 -4.84 -12.90
C THR A 115 -11.80 -4.05 -11.68
N ILE A 116 -11.52 -4.78 -10.60
CA ILE A 116 -11.02 -4.23 -9.33
C ILE A 116 -9.59 -4.72 -9.10
N TRP A 117 -8.65 -3.80 -9.01
CA TRP A 117 -7.30 -4.09 -8.56
C TRP A 117 -7.27 -4.17 -7.04
N VAL A 118 -6.66 -5.24 -6.55
CA VAL A 118 -6.49 -5.48 -5.12
C VAL A 118 -5.01 -5.37 -4.79
N SER A 119 -4.68 -4.56 -3.79
CA SER A 119 -3.31 -4.54 -3.24
C SER A 119 -3.36 -4.84 -1.76
N LEU A 120 -2.47 -5.70 -1.30
CA LEU A 120 -2.35 -6.09 0.10
C LEU A 120 -0.97 -5.73 0.62
N ARG A 121 -0.93 -5.24 1.84
CA ARG A 121 0.30 -5.05 2.60
C ARG A 121 0.10 -5.55 4.00
N SER A 122 1.13 -6.13 4.57
CA SER A 122 1.10 -6.63 5.94
C SER A 122 2.44 -6.35 6.64
N VAL A 123 2.47 -6.59 7.92
CA VAL A 123 3.70 -6.50 8.73
C VAL A 123 3.93 -7.83 9.45
N ASP A 124 5.14 -7.98 9.95
CA ASP A 124 5.59 -9.16 10.69
C ASP A 124 5.39 -10.45 9.87
N ASP A 125 4.83 -11.46 10.47
CA ASP A 125 4.60 -12.79 9.95
C ASP A 125 3.24 -12.99 9.25
N PHE A 126 2.43 -11.93 9.12
CA PHE A 126 1.12 -12.04 8.45
C PHE A 126 1.29 -12.31 6.95
N PRO A 127 0.86 -13.49 6.44
CA PRO A 127 1.11 -13.90 5.06
C PRO A 127 0.05 -13.33 4.10
N CYS A 128 0.13 -12.04 3.77
CA CYS A 128 -0.86 -11.43 2.88
C CYS A 128 -0.85 -12.04 1.45
N ASN A 129 0.25 -12.68 1.04
CA ASN A 129 0.31 -13.42 -0.22
C ASN A 129 -0.64 -14.62 -0.23
N LYS A 130 -0.76 -15.35 0.88
CA LYS A 130 -1.70 -16.47 0.99
C LYS A 130 -3.14 -16.03 0.97
N MET A 131 -3.42 -14.86 1.55
CA MET A 131 -4.75 -14.25 1.43
C MET A 131 -5.05 -13.84 -0.02
N ALA A 132 -4.08 -13.26 -0.72
CA ALA A 132 -4.22 -12.88 -2.12
C ALA A 132 -4.46 -14.08 -3.03
N GLU A 133 -3.72 -15.18 -2.84
CA GLU A 133 -3.90 -16.44 -3.56
C GLU A 133 -5.29 -17.03 -3.33
N LYS A 134 -5.77 -17.03 -2.08
CA LYS A 134 -7.03 -17.66 -1.70
C LYS A 134 -8.29 -16.88 -2.13
N TYR A 135 -8.25 -15.55 -2.07
CA TYR A 135 -9.47 -14.73 -2.21
C TYR A 135 -9.44 -13.77 -3.40
N PHE A 136 -8.27 -13.38 -3.93
CA PHE A 136 -8.18 -12.24 -4.84
C PHE A 136 -7.50 -12.56 -6.18
N ASN A 137 -7.47 -13.83 -6.60
CA ASN A 137 -6.86 -14.28 -7.86
C ASN A 137 -5.46 -13.69 -8.06
N GLY A 138 -4.64 -13.72 -7.01
CA GLY A 138 -3.39 -13.01 -6.98
C GLY A 138 -2.27 -13.77 -6.29
N GLY A 139 -1.29 -13.03 -5.78
CA GLY A 139 -0.11 -13.56 -5.10
C GLY A 139 0.92 -12.47 -4.89
N GLY A 140 2.14 -12.89 -4.54
CA GLY A 140 3.25 -11.96 -4.32
C GLY A 140 4.15 -12.41 -3.17
N HIS A 141 4.74 -11.44 -2.49
CA HIS A 141 5.60 -11.67 -1.33
C HIS A 141 4.82 -11.70 -0.02
N LEU A 142 5.42 -12.23 1.02
CA LEU A 142 4.82 -12.38 2.36
C LEU A 142 4.04 -11.14 2.81
N ASN A 143 4.65 -9.95 2.70
CA ASN A 143 4.10 -8.69 3.18
C ASN A 143 3.70 -7.70 2.07
N ALA A 144 3.78 -8.11 0.79
CA ALA A 144 3.42 -7.26 -0.35
C ALA A 144 2.88 -8.11 -1.48
N SER A 145 1.57 -8.07 -1.66
CA SER A 145 0.85 -8.90 -2.62
C SER A 145 -0.20 -8.10 -3.36
N GLY A 146 -0.69 -8.65 -4.44
CA GLY A 146 -1.76 -8.05 -5.22
C GLY A 146 -2.62 -9.11 -5.89
N GLY A 147 -3.72 -8.67 -6.46
CA GLY A 147 -4.63 -9.50 -7.22
C GLY A 147 -5.60 -8.65 -8.03
N HIS A 148 -6.56 -9.28 -8.63
CA HIS A 148 -7.65 -8.61 -9.34
C HIS A 148 -8.94 -9.42 -9.24
N LEU A 149 -10.06 -8.71 -9.30
CA LEU A 149 -11.39 -9.29 -9.30
C LEU A 149 -12.15 -8.76 -10.52
N ASN A 150 -12.98 -9.61 -11.11
CA ASN A 150 -13.90 -9.23 -12.19
C ASN A 150 -15.31 -9.16 -11.58
N CYS A 151 -15.63 -8.07 -10.92
CA CYS A 151 -16.88 -7.87 -10.20
C CYS A 151 -17.10 -6.37 -9.93
N THR A 152 -18.24 -6.04 -9.36
CA THR A 152 -18.54 -4.68 -8.87
C THR A 152 -17.73 -4.35 -7.60
N MET A 153 -17.65 -3.05 -7.25
CA MET A 153 -17.00 -2.64 -6.00
C MET A 153 -17.69 -3.22 -4.77
N ASP A 154 -19.03 -3.26 -4.76
CA ASP A 154 -19.82 -3.80 -3.65
C ASP A 154 -19.52 -5.29 -3.42
N GLU A 155 -19.45 -6.08 -4.49
CA GLU A 155 -19.06 -7.50 -4.41
C GLU A 155 -17.61 -7.68 -3.93
N ALA A 156 -16.70 -6.81 -4.38
CA ALA A 156 -15.31 -6.82 -3.91
C ALA A 156 -15.21 -6.49 -2.42
N GLU A 157 -15.98 -5.51 -1.94
CA GLU A 157 -16.06 -5.18 -0.51
C GLU A 157 -16.62 -6.34 0.32
N MET A 158 -17.66 -7.01 -0.17
CA MET A 158 -18.21 -8.20 0.49
C MET A 158 -17.16 -9.30 0.60
N LEU A 159 -16.36 -9.53 -0.46
CA LEU A 159 -15.30 -10.52 -0.46
C LEU A 159 -14.17 -10.14 0.50
N VAL A 160 -13.77 -8.87 0.57
CA VAL A 160 -12.76 -8.39 1.53
C VAL A 160 -13.24 -8.57 2.96
N ASN A 161 -14.50 -8.21 3.25
CA ASN A 161 -15.09 -8.41 4.57
C ASN A 161 -15.08 -9.89 4.98
N LYS A 162 -15.42 -10.78 4.05
CA LYS A 162 -15.35 -12.24 4.26
C LYS A 162 -13.90 -12.69 4.49
N ALA A 163 -12.97 -12.25 3.64
CA ALA A 163 -11.57 -12.62 3.75
C ALA A 163 -10.95 -12.19 5.10
N ILE A 164 -11.22 -10.96 5.55
CA ILE A 164 -10.73 -10.47 6.86
C ILE A 164 -11.25 -11.33 8.02
N ARG A 165 -12.53 -11.74 7.97
CA ARG A 165 -13.17 -12.50 9.05
C ARG A 165 -12.78 -13.99 9.07
N GLU A 166 -12.56 -14.59 7.92
CA GLU A 166 -12.38 -16.04 7.78
C GLU A 166 -10.93 -16.48 7.62
N PHE A 167 -10.03 -15.60 7.17
CA PHE A 167 -8.63 -15.98 6.98
C PHE A 167 -7.97 -16.30 8.33
N ARG A 168 -7.38 -17.49 8.41
CA ARG A 168 -6.57 -17.95 9.55
C ARG A 168 -5.18 -18.28 9.04
N TRP A 169 -4.18 -17.95 9.81
CA TRP A 169 -2.75 -18.07 9.46
C TRP A 169 -1.91 -18.39 10.70
#